data_0ab87ec91eccb257f2bd72a7b1fc6315
#
_entry.id   0ab87ec91eccb257f2bd72a7b1fc6315
#
_cell.length_a   1.000
_cell.length_b   1.000
_cell.length_c   1.000
_cell.angle_alpha   90.00
_cell.angle_beta   90.00
_cell.angle_gamma   90.00
#
_symmetry.space_group_name_H-M   'P 1'
#
loop_
_entity.id
_entity.type
_entity.pdbx_description
1 polymer ?
#
loop_
_entity_poly.entity_id
_entity_poly.type
_entity_poly.pdbx_seq_one_letter_code
_entity_poly.pdbx_strand_id
1 'polypeptide(L)'
;MNQHYRDTRKIDPTKGALLPDGTPNDNDRVEIGPTQLAFREWEAAGLILPNLAKMRAYRLQRLVDAVNARGWGGVLMFDPLNIRYATDTTNMQLWNTHNPFRAVLLCADGYMVIWDYKNSPFLSKFNPLVREQRSGADLFYFDRGDKID
;
A
#
# COMPACT_ATOMS: atom_id res chain seq x y z
N MET A 1 -26.24 -18.56 -9.43
CA MET A 1 -25.68 -17.20 -9.50
C MET A 1 -26.45 -16.37 -8.48
N ASN A 2 -25.76 -15.93 -7.42
CA ASN A 2 -26.40 -15.43 -6.21
C ASN A 2 -27.03 -14.04 -6.47
N GLN A 3 -28.34 -13.92 -6.34
CA GLN A 3 -29.11 -12.70 -6.63
C GLN A 3 -28.70 -11.51 -5.75
N HIS A 4 -28.19 -11.79 -4.54
CA HIS A 4 -27.60 -10.80 -3.64
C HIS A 4 -26.45 -10.00 -4.25
N TYR A 5 -25.69 -10.58 -5.16
CA TYR A 5 -24.56 -9.91 -5.79
C TYR A 5 -24.96 -8.84 -6.80
N ARG A 6 -26.18 -8.94 -7.35
CA ARG A 6 -26.72 -7.96 -8.32
C ARG A 6 -27.32 -6.73 -7.67
N ASP A 7 -27.86 -6.86 -6.45
CA ASP A 7 -28.58 -5.75 -5.80
C ASP A 7 -27.65 -4.80 -5.03
N THR A 8 -26.47 -5.26 -4.65
CA THR A 8 -25.51 -4.46 -3.85
C THR A 8 -24.48 -3.69 -4.70
N ARG A 9 -24.39 -3.98 -6.01
CA ARG A 9 -23.49 -3.30 -6.95
C ARG A 9 -24.29 -2.55 -8.03
N LYS A 10 -25.19 -1.68 -7.62
CA LYS A 10 -25.70 -0.67 -8.57
C LYS A 10 -24.56 0.34 -8.77
N ILE A 11 -23.91 0.23 -9.92
CA ILE A 11 -23.11 1.34 -10.43
C ILE A 11 -24.09 2.49 -10.59
N ASP A 12 -23.95 3.51 -9.78
CA ASP A 12 -24.70 4.74 -9.91
C ASP A 12 -24.02 5.59 -11.01
N PRO A 13 -24.58 5.64 -12.22
CA PRO A 13 -23.96 6.42 -13.31
C PRO A 13 -24.06 7.92 -13.07
N THR A 14 -24.80 8.36 -12.04
CA THR A 14 -24.92 9.77 -11.66
C THR A 14 -23.85 10.21 -10.66
N LYS A 15 -23.15 9.28 -10.03
CA LYS A 15 -21.94 9.60 -9.30
C LYS A 15 -20.85 10.01 -10.28
N GLY A 16 -20.83 11.28 -10.54
CA GLY A 16 -19.81 11.90 -11.39
C GLY A 16 -18.41 11.59 -10.86
N ALA A 17 -17.44 11.58 -11.75
CA ALA A 17 -16.03 11.46 -11.42
C ALA A 17 -15.49 12.66 -10.62
N LEU A 18 -16.34 13.61 -10.27
CA LEU A 18 -15.99 14.84 -9.57
C LEU A 18 -16.76 14.95 -8.25
N LEU A 19 -16.09 15.45 -7.24
CA LEU A 19 -16.71 15.91 -6.01
C LEU A 19 -17.49 17.20 -6.25
N PRO A 20 -18.41 17.61 -5.34
CA PRO A 20 -19.18 18.85 -5.46
C PRO A 20 -18.34 20.12 -5.63
N ASP A 21 -17.10 20.12 -5.19
CA ASP A 21 -16.12 21.20 -5.34
C ASP A 21 -15.39 21.19 -6.70
N GLY A 22 -15.73 20.24 -7.59
CA GLY A 22 -15.12 20.10 -8.91
C GLY A 22 -13.80 19.34 -8.93
N THR A 23 -13.32 18.85 -7.79
CA THR A 23 -12.12 18.01 -7.74
C THR A 23 -12.44 16.56 -8.13
N PRO A 24 -11.47 15.81 -8.69
CA PRO A 24 -11.68 14.39 -9.00
C PRO A 24 -12.05 13.61 -7.74
N ASN A 25 -13.10 12.79 -7.84
CA ASN A 25 -13.48 11.87 -6.79
C ASN A 25 -12.54 10.66 -6.83
N ASP A 26 -11.40 10.78 -6.17
CA ASP A 26 -10.42 9.71 -6.06
C ASP A 26 -10.79 8.65 -5.00
N ASN A 27 -11.87 8.85 -4.26
CA ASN A 27 -12.32 7.91 -3.23
C ASN A 27 -12.82 6.58 -3.80
N ASP A 28 -13.24 6.56 -5.07
CA ASP A 28 -13.69 5.34 -5.74
C ASP A 28 -12.52 4.50 -6.30
N ARG A 29 -11.29 5.00 -6.23
CA ARG A 29 -10.15 4.36 -6.90
C ARG A 29 -9.48 3.29 -6.05
N VAL A 30 -9.72 3.27 -4.75
CA VAL A 30 -8.98 2.38 -3.87
C VAL A 30 -9.82 1.90 -2.71
N GLU A 31 -10.42 0.74 -2.87
CA GLU A 31 -10.77 -0.08 -1.72
C GLU A 31 -9.47 -0.67 -1.15
N ILE A 32 -8.90 0.03 -0.18
CA ILE A 32 -7.76 -0.50 0.58
C ILE A 32 -8.31 -1.41 1.67
N GLY A 33 -8.55 -2.65 1.29
CA GLY A 33 -9.02 -3.68 2.21
C GLY A 33 -10.49 -4.03 2.06
N PRO A 34 -10.98 -4.92 2.92
CA PRO A 34 -12.35 -5.41 2.87
C PRO A 34 -13.35 -4.32 3.27
N THR A 35 -14.48 -4.31 2.58
CA THR A 35 -15.61 -3.43 2.88
C THR A 35 -16.34 -3.87 4.15
N GLN A 36 -17.22 -3.00 4.69
CA GLN A 36 -18.08 -3.36 5.82
C GLN A 36 -19.00 -4.56 5.52
N LEU A 37 -19.34 -4.75 4.25
CA LEU A 37 -20.09 -5.93 3.82
C LEU A 37 -19.27 -7.21 4.01
N ALA A 38 -18.01 -7.20 3.57
CA ALA A 38 -17.13 -8.35 3.73
C ALA A 38 -16.92 -8.71 5.21
N PHE A 39 -16.77 -7.73 6.09
CA PHE A 39 -16.68 -7.98 7.53
C PHE A 39 -17.92 -8.67 8.08
N ARG A 40 -19.11 -8.23 7.69
CA ARG A 40 -20.37 -8.86 8.11
C ARG A 40 -20.53 -10.27 7.57
N GLU A 41 -20.14 -10.50 6.32
CA GLU A 41 -20.17 -11.82 5.71
C GLU A 41 -19.21 -12.80 6.40
N TRP A 42 -18.01 -12.33 6.76
CA TRP A 42 -17.02 -13.12 7.50
C TRP A 42 -17.49 -13.45 8.91
N GLU A 43 -18.06 -12.49 9.60
CA GLU A 43 -18.65 -12.71 10.93
C GLU A 43 -19.80 -13.71 10.87
N ALA A 44 -20.71 -13.57 9.91
CA ALA A 44 -21.81 -14.50 9.68
C ALA A 44 -21.32 -15.91 9.31
N ALA A 45 -20.17 -16.02 8.65
CA ALA A 45 -19.50 -17.29 8.34
C ALA A 45 -18.67 -17.85 9.50
N GLY A 46 -18.64 -17.19 10.66
CA GLY A 46 -17.84 -17.60 11.82
C GLY A 46 -16.34 -17.46 11.63
N LEU A 47 -15.88 -16.65 10.67
CA LEU A 47 -14.46 -16.42 10.41
C LEU A 47 -13.92 -15.38 11.39
N ILE A 48 -12.78 -15.72 11.99
CA ILE A 48 -12.05 -14.81 12.87
C ILE A 48 -11.07 -14.01 12.03
N LEU A 49 -11.19 -12.68 12.08
CA LEU A 49 -10.27 -11.78 11.39
C LEU A 49 -8.87 -11.84 12.00
N PRO A 50 -7.82 -11.89 11.18
CA PRO A 50 -6.46 -11.83 11.67
C PRO A 50 -6.18 -10.47 12.33
N ASN A 51 -5.42 -10.47 13.41
CA ASN A 51 -4.94 -9.24 14.01
C ASN A 51 -3.79 -8.67 13.17
N LEU A 52 -4.13 -7.79 12.23
CA LEU A 52 -3.17 -7.20 11.30
C LEU A 52 -2.11 -6.35 12.00
N ALA A 53 -2.46 -5.66 13.07
CA ALA A 53 -1.51 -4.86 13.84
C ALA A 53 -0.42 -5.75 14.47
N LYS A 54 -0.84 -6.86 15.08
CA LYS A 54 0.09 -7.85 15.65
C LYS A 54 0.97 -8.48 14.57
N MET A 55 0.39 -8.82 13.43
CA MET A 55 1.13 -9.37 12.29
C MET A 55 2.19 -8.40 11.77
N ARG A 56 1.83 -7.14 11.58
CA ARG A 56 2.75 -6.09 11.11
C ARG A 56 3.89 -5.85 12.10
N ALA A 57 3.57 -5.73 13.39
CA ALA A 57 4.58 -5.58 14.44
C ALA A 57 5.55 -6.77 14.48
N TYR A 58 5.04 -7.99 14.37
CA TYR A 58 5.86 -9.20 14.33
C TYR A 58 6.80 -9.22 13.11
N ARG A 59 6.30 -8.85 11.92
CA ARG A 59 7.12 -8.78 10.72
C ARG A 59 8.22 -7.73 10.84
N LEU A 60 7.88 -6.54 11.36
CA LEU A 60 8.85 -5.48 11.60
C LEU A 60 9.95 -5.95 12.55
N GLN A 61 9.58 -6.55 13.69
CA GLN A 61 10.55 -7.05 14.66
C GLN A 61 11.51 -8.06 14.05
N ARG A 62 10.99 -9.02 13.25
CA ARG A 62 11.85 -9.99 12.56
C ARG A 62 12.85 -9.33 11.61
N LEU A 63 12.43 -8.28 10.90
CA LEU A 63 13.33 -7.55 10.00
C LEU A 63 14.40 -6.80 10.79
N VAL A 64 14.01 -6.12 11.86
CA VAL A 64 14.94 -5.42 12.78
C VAL A 64 15.95 -6.39 13.37
N ASP A 65 15.51 -7.53 13.85
CA ASP A 65 16.39 -8.58 14.42
C ASP A 65 17.38 -9.07 13.35
N ALA A 66 16.91 -9.28 12.11
CA ALA A 66 17.77 -9.73 11.01
C ALA A 66 18.81 -8.68 10.59
N VAL A 67 18.45 -7.41 10.63
CA VAL A 67 19.36 -6.27 10.36
C VAL A 67 20.42 -6.17 11.45
N ASN A 68 19.99 -6.18 12.73
CA ASN A 68 20.87 -6.10 13.87
C ASN A 68 21.82 -7.30 13.98
N ALA A 69 21.34 -8.51 13.72
CA ALA A 69 22.18 -9.72 13.73
C ALA A 69 23.32 -9.68 12.71
N ARG A 70 23.20 -8.82 11.68
CA ARG A 70 24.23 -8.60 10.68
C ARG A 70 25.13 -7.38 10.95
N GLY A 71 24.84 -6.65 12.01
CA GLY A 71 25.51 -5.40 12.33
C GLY A 71 25.26 -4.28 11.31
N TRP A 72 24.14 -4.33 10.60
CA TRP A 72 23.78 -3.32 9.60
C TRP A 72 23.05 -2.14 10.23
N GLY A 73 23.28 -0.93 9.72
CA GLY A 73 22.53 0.26 10.13
C GLY A 73 21.10 0.30 9.60
N GLY A 74 20.82 -0.50 8.58
CA GLY A 74 19.51 -0.60 7.93
C GLY A 74 19.58 -1.42 6.67
N VAL A 75 18.43 -1.59 6.02
CA VAL A 75 18.27 -2.27 4.74
C VAL A 75 17.39 -1.47 3.79
N LEU A 76 17.85 -1.31 2.55
CA LEU A 76 17.06 -0.68 1.48
C LEU A 76 16.48 -1.79 0.59
N MET A 77 15.16 -1.81 0.47
CA MET A 77 14.41 -2.83 -0.24
C MET A 77 13.77 -2.25 -1.50
N PHE A 78 13.92 -2.94 -2.62
CA PHE A 78 13.28 -2.63 -3.90
C PHE A 78 12.36 -3.75 -4.36
N ASP A 79 12.56 -4.97 -3.89
CA ASP A 79 11.75 -6.11 -4.25
C ASP A 79 10.31 -5.95 -3.72
N PRO A 80 9.28 -6.11 -4.57
CA PRO A 80 7.88 -5.90 -4.18
C PRO A 80 7.41 -6.82 -3.06
N LEU A 81 7.93 -8.04 -2.98
CA LEU A 81 7.53 -9.00 -1.94
C LEU A 81 8.15 -8.62 -0.59
N ASN A 82 9.40 -8.17 -0.59
CA ASN A 82 10.06 -7.67 0.61
C ASN A 82 9.40 -6.38 1.10
N ILE A 83 9.06 -5.46 0.19
CA ILE A 83 8.31 -4.24 0.51
C ILE A 83 6.95 -4.60 1.10
N ARG A 84 6.21 -5.53 0.48
CA ARG A 84 4.94 -6.00 1.01
C ARG A 84 5.08 -6.64 2.39
N TYR A 85 6.12 -7.42 2.59
CA TYR A 85 6.38 -8.03 3.90
C TYR A 85 6.59 -6.96 4.97
N ALA A 86 7.40 -5.94 4.69
CA ALA A 86 7.74 -4.87 5.62
C ALA A 86 6.55 -3.93 5.89
N THR A 87 5.82 -3.53 4.85
CA THR A 87 4.85 -2.44 4.92
C THR A 87 3.39 -2.90 4.92
N ASP A 88 3.12 -4.17 4.59
CA ASP A 88 1.80 -4.72 4.33
C ASP A 88 1.03 -3.95 3.23
N THR A 89 1.77 -3.41 2.27
CA THR A 89 1.24 -2.64 1.15
C THR A 89 1.68 -3.21 -0.18
N THR A 90 0.86 -3.03 -1.20
CA THR A 90 1.17 -3.40 -2.58
C THR A 90 0.90 -2.23 -3.51
N ASN A 91 1.65 -2.13 -4.59
CA ASN A 91 1.41 -1.15 -5.65
C ASN A 91 1.93 -1.73 -6.97
N MET A 92 1.05 -1.93 -7.96
CA MET A 92 1.37 -2.37 -9.32
C MET A 92 2.57 -3.32 -9.41
N GLN A 93 2.49 -4.48 -8.78
CA GLN A 93 3.65 -5.38 -8.55
C GLN A 93 4.40 -5.76 -9.83
N LEU A 94 3.68 -6.07 -10.91
CA LEU A 94 4.31 -6.40 -12.19
C LEU A 94 5.13 -5.24 -12.76
N TRP A 95 4.62 -4.04 -12.61
CA TRP A 95 5.32 -2.84 -13.04
C TRP A 95 6.54 -2.57 -12.19
N ASN A 96 6.44 -2.76 -10.87
CA ASN A 96 7.53 -2.56 -9.93
C ASN A 96 8.70 -3.52 -10.13
N THR A 97 8.47 -4.70 -10.70
CA THR A 97 9.57 -5.63 -11.01
C THR A 97 10.43 -5.15 -12.17
N HIS A 98 9.86 -4.39 -13.09
CA HIS A 98 10.58 -3.82 -14.23
C HIS A 98 11.09 -2.39 -13.98
N ASN A 99 10.36 -1.64 -13.16
CA ASN A 99 10.64 -0.24 -12.85
C ASN A 99 10.65 -0.05 -11.34
N PRO A 100 11.79 -0.08 -10.67
CA PRO A 100 11.89 0.01 -9.22
C PRO A 100 11.66 1.44 -8.73
N PHE A 101 10.44 1.96 -8.92
CA PHE A 101 10.05 3.28 -8.43
C PHE A 101 9.54 3.29 -6.99
N ARG A 102 9.45 2.11 -6.38
CA ARG A 102 9.07 1.93 -5.00
C ARG A 102 10.24 1.38 -4.21
N ALA A 103 10.56 2.03 -3.10
CA ALA A 103 11.64 1.62 -2.22
C ALA A 103 11.23 1.76 -0.75
N VAL A 104 11.81 0.91 0.10
CA VAL A 104 11.64 1.02 1.56
C VAL A 104 13.00 0.95 2.21
N LEU A 105 13.32 1.94 3.04
CA LEU A 105 14.42 1.90 3.97
C LEU A 105 13.89 1.51 5.35
N LEU A 106 14.42 0.44 5.90
CA LEU A 106 14.22 0.07 7.30
C LEU A 106 15.54 0.24 8.04
N CYS A 107 15.57 1.11 9.04
CA CYS A 107 16.71 1.32 9.91
C CYS A 107 16.76 0.26 11.04
N ALA A 108 17.93 0.08 11.62
CA ALA A 108 18.17 -0.92 12.67
C ALA A 108 17.36 -0.68 13.97
N ASP A 109 16.91 0.55 14.19
CA ASP A 109 16.02 0.95 15.28
C ASP A 109 14.52 0.73 14.98
N GLY A 110 14.20 0.24 13.78
CA GLY A 110 12.82 0.03 13.32
C GLY A 110 12.18 1.24 12.66
N TYR A 111 12.92 2.34 12.47
CA TYR A 111 12.40 3.47 11.70
C TYR A 111 12.25 3.07 10.23
N MET A 112 11.05 3.25 9.68
CA MET A 112 10.71 2.83 8.31
C MET A 112 10.27 4.01 7.47
N VAL A 113 10.95 4.18 6.34
CA VAL A 113 10.64 5.18 5.30
C VAL A 113 10.24 4.47 4.02
N ILE A 114 9.17 4.91 3.39
CA ILE A 114 8.77 4.44 2.06
C ILE A 114 8.84 5.58 1.04
N TRP A 115 9.45 5.31 -0.08
CA TRP A 115 9.31 6.09 -1.31
C TRP A 115 8.30 5.37 -2.18
N ASP A 116 7.17 6.02 -2.42
CA ASP A 116 6.12 5.47 -3.26
C ASP A 116 5.90 6.35 -4.48
N TYR A 117 5.21 5.81 -5.47
CA TYR A 117 4.88 6.59 -6.66
C TYR A 117 4.08 7.84 -6.28
N LYS A 118 4.32 8.92 -7.01
CA LYS A 118 3.83 10.30 -6.78
C LYS A 118 2.38 10.40 -6.27
N ASN A 119 1.50 9.54 -6.79
CA ASN A 119 0.06 9.57 -6.52
C ASN A 119 -0.39 8.49 -5.50
N SER A 120 0.53 7.80 -4.85
CA SER A 120 0.22 6.62 -4.06
C SER A 120 0.61 6.68 -2.56
N PRO A 121 0.84 7.87 -1.94
CA PRO A 121 1.23 7.90 -0.53
C PRO A 121 0.14 7.38 0.41
N PHE A 122 -1.12 7.36 -0.05
CA PHE A 122 -2.25 6.84 0.71
C PHE A 122 -2.16 5.32 0.94
N LEU A 123 -1.44 4.58 0.08
CA LEU A 123 -1.33 3.12 0.18
C LEU A 123 -0.68 2.64 1.48
N SER A 124 0.15 3.45 2.11
CA SER A 124 0.85 3.10 3.35
C SER A 124 0.35 3.86 4.59
N LYS A 125 -0.56 4.84 4.42
CA LYS A 125 -1.06 5.67 5.53
C LYS A 125 -1.74 4.90 6.64
N PHE A 126 -2.35 3.77 6.34
CA PHE A 126 -3.02 2.94 7.33
C PHE A 126 -2.05 2.18 8.25
N ASN A 127 -0.77 2.08 7.88
CA ASN A 127 0.22 1.37 8.66
C ASN A 127 1.08 2.34 9.48
N PRO A 128 0.84 2.48 10.79
CA PRO A 128 1.58 3.41 11.65
C PRO A 128 3.06 3.04 11.83
N LEU A 129 3.46 1.85 11.41
CA LEU A 129 4.86 1.41 11.43
C LEU A 129 5.68 2.06 10.31
N VAL A 130 5.03 2.52 9.24
CA VAL A 130 5.65 3.37 8.23
C VAL A 130 5.69 4.79 8.77
N ARG A 131 6.86 5.24 9.20
CA ARG A 131 7.03 6.52 9.88
C ARG A 131 7.09 7.71 8.93
N GLU A 132 7.61 7.47 7.74
CA GLU A 132 7.78 8.51 6.75
C GLU A 132 7.37 8.03 5.36
N GLN A 133 6.65 8.87 4.65
CA GLN A 133 6.21 8.63 3.28
C GLN A 133 6.77 9.72 2.40
N ARG A 134 7.53 9.34 1.39
CA ARG A 134 8.16 10.25 0.44
C ARG A 134 7.70 9.93 -0.98
N SER A 135 7.72 10.92 -1.84
CA SER A 135 7.57 10.69 -3.28
C SER A 135 8.78 9.91 -3.77
N GLY A 136 8.51 8.83 -4.46
CA GLY A 136 9.52 8.05 -5.17
C GLY A 136 10.07 8.79 -6.38
N ALA A 137 11.11 8.25 -6.98
CA ALA A 137 11.62 8.75 -8.25
C ALA A 137 10.56 8.60 -9.34
N ASP A 138 10.30 9.67 -10.07
CA ASP A 138 9.49 9.64 -11.29
C ASP A 138 10.32 8.98 -12.39
N LEU A 139 10.34 7.65 -12.44
CA LEU A 139 11.01 6.89 -13.50
C LEU A 139 10.12 6.79 -14.75
N PHE A 140 9.37 7.83 -15.06
CA PHE A 140 8.59 7.87 -16.27
C PHE A 140 9.43 8.37 -17.46
N TYR A 141 9.47 7.55 -18.49
CA TYR A 141 10.03 7.88 -19.79
C TYR A 141 9.45 9.17 -20.41
N PHE A 142 8.32 9.62 -19.88
CA PHE A 142 7.50 10.69 -20.46
C PHE A 142 7.62 12.01 -19.69
N ASP A 143 8.18 12.01 -18.51
CA ASP A 143 8.09 13.18 -17.63
C ASP A 143 9.31 14.12 -17.69
N ARG A 144 10.42 13.69 -18.29
CA ARG A 144 11.65 14.48 -18.35
C ARG A 144 12.50 14.28 -19.60
N GLY A 145 11.90 13.96 -20.74
CA GLY A 145 12.66 13.61 -21.95
C GLY A 145 13.71 14.63 -22.39
N ASP A 146 13.54 15.90 -22.06
CA ASP A 146 14.40 17.03 -22.38
C ASP A 146 15.05 17.69 -21.13
N LYS A 147 14.82 17.15 -19.93
CA LYS A 147 15.31 17.69 -18.65
C LYS A 147 16.13 16.69 -17.85
N ILE A 148 16.75 15.76 -18.51
CA ILE A 148 17.74 14.85 -17.93
C ILE A 148 19.07 15.59 -17.93
N ASP A 149 19.29 16.43 -16.93
CA ASP A 149 20.59 16.96 -16.56
C ASP A 149 21.03 16.33 -15.24
#